data_9fac773281db04b302faad6b39558fa9
#
_entry.id   9fac773281db04b302faad6b39558fa9
#
_cell.length_a   1.000
_cell.length_b   1.000
_cell.length_c   1.000
_cell.angle_alpha   90.00
_cell.angle_beta   90.00
_cell.angle_gamma   90.00
#
_symmetry.space_group_name_H-M   'P 1'
#
loop_
_entity.id
_entity.type
_entity.pdbx_description
1 polymer ?
#
loop_
_entity_poly.entity_id
_entity_poly.type
_entity_poly.pdbx_seq_one_letter_code
_entity_poly.pdbx_strand_id
1 'polypeptide(L)'
;MSSDDRPLALVTGAAGGIGAAIVARLVCDGLRVLALDRSVADLNWLSVQHEGVVPYGFDLAELESTTGFLDELIRTHGVPTRLALNAGVWPGASIVEMSDEIWNLNFAVNVSSPFAFMRALAPEMARVGGGAIVCTASRNAHRSSVNNAAYDASKAALLGLVRTAAGEFASDQIRVNAVSPGVVSTPAAPEIEEPLFSSAYRKQIPMNRYGKPEEIAAVCAFLLSDDASFVTGQDLIVDGGQISCQDNGRYMEIPGLRSQSDYKE
;
A
#
# COMPACT_ATOMS: atom_id res chain seq x y z
N MET A 1 -30.52 -8.14 -16.45
CA MET A 1 -29.48 -7.86 -15.46
C MET A 1 -28.84 -6.57 -15.93
N SER A 2 -29.02 -5.44 -15.22
CA SER A 2 -28.30 -4.22 -15.55
C SER A 2 -26.83 -4.48 -15.23
N SER A 3 -25.98 -4.58 -16.25
CA SER A 3 -24.53 -4.53 -16.05
C SER A 3 -24.21 -3.17 -15.44
N ASP A 4 -23.71 -3.18 -14.24
CA ASP A 4 -23.18 -1.96 -13.63
C ASP A 4 -21.88 -1.62 -14.39
N ASP A 5 -21.94 -0.66 -15.31
CA ASP A 5 -20.87 -0.30 -16.23
C ASP A 5 -19.72 0.49 -15.55
N ARG A 6 -19.78 0.71 -14.23
CA ARG A 6 -18.70 1.38 -13.49
C ARG A 6 -17.40 0.57 -13.55
N PRO A 7 -16.24 1.22 -13.71
CA PRO A 7 -14.95 0.52 -13.67
C PRO A 7 -14.79 -0.29 -12.39
N LEU A 8 -14.20 -1.48 -12.51
CA LEU A 8 -14.01 -2.41 -11.40
C LEU A 8 -12.61 -2.28 -10.83
N ALA A 9 -12.54 -2.08 -9.51
CA ALA A 9 -11.30 -2.12 -8.74
C ALA A 9 -11.24 -3.34 -7.81
N LEU A 10 -10.02 -3.75 -7.45
CA LEU A 10 -9.74 -4.75 -6.42
C LEU A 10 -8.78 -4.15 -5.41
N VAL A 11 -9.09 -4.27 -4.12
CA VAL A 11 -8.28 -3.76 -3.00
C VAL A 11 -8.01 -4.88 -2.02
N THR A 12 -6.73 -5.18 -1.75
CA THR A 12 -6.33 -6.15 -0.73
C THR A 12 -6.02 -5.45 0.60
N GLY A 13 -6.24 -6.14 1.73
CA GLY A 13 -6.10 -5.54 3.07
C GLY A 13 -7.14 -4.45 3.31
N ALA A 14 -8.36 -4.67 2.84
CA ALA A 14 -9.42 -3.67 2.77
C ALA A 14 -10.14 -3.42 4.08
N ALA A 15 -9.99 -4.29 5.09
CA ALA A 15 -10.78 -4.25 6.33
C ALA A 15 -10.51 -3.02 7.22
N GLY A 16 -9.35 -2.37 7.08
CA GLY A 16 -9.05 -1.22 7.92
C GLY A 16 -7.88 -0.38 7.45
N GLY A 17 -7.59 0.68 8.19
CA GLY A 17 -6.46 1.57 7.95
C GLY A 17 -6.44 2.14 6.52
N ILE A 18 -5.29 2.02 5.86
CA ILE A 18 -5.07 2.52 4.50
C ILE A 18 -6.02 1.83 3.50
N GLY A 19 -6.21 0.50 3.61
CA GLY A 19 -7.04 -0.25 2.67
C GLY A 19 -8.50 0.21 2.66
N ALA A 20 -9.08 0.42 3.83
CA ALA A 20 -10.45 0.95 3.95
C ALA A 20 -10.57 2.35 3.37
N ALA A 21 -9.57 3.22 3.59
CA ALA A 21 -9.55 4.55 3.00
C ALA A 21 -9.42 4.50 1.47
N ILE A 22 -8.63 3.55 0.92
CA ILE A 22 -8.56 3.33 -0.54
C ILE A 22 -9.92 2.91 -1.07
N VAL A 23 -10.61 1.94 -0.44
CA VAL A 23 -11.96 1.51 -0.83
C VAL A 23 -12.91 2.69 -0.87
N ALA A 24 -13.00 3.46 0.23
CA ALA A 24 -13.88 4.62 0.33
C ALA A 24 -13.59 5.65 -0.77
N ARG A 25 -12.31 5.91 -1.04
CA ARG A 25 -11.89 6.85 -2.07
C ARG A 25 -12.27 6.37 -3.47
N LEU A 26 -12.01 5.13 -3.83
CA LEU A 26 -12.33 4.59 -5.15
C LEU A 26 -13.84 4.53 -5.40
N VAL A 27 -14.64 4.24 -4.38
CA VAL A 27 -16.12 4.34 -4.49
C VAL A 27 -16.56 5.77 -4.71
N CYS A 28 -15.98 6.74 -4.00
CA CYS A 28 -16.26 8.17 -4.21
C CYS A 28 -15.89 8.61 -5.64
N ASP A 29 -14.84 8.05 -6.21
CA ASP A 29 -14.40 8.29 -7.58
C ASP A 29 -15.26 7.51 -8.62
N GLY A 30 -16.34 6.83 -8.20
CA GLY A 30 -17.33 6.17 -9.06
C GLY A 30 -16.99 4.73 -9.47
N LEU A 31 -16.06 4.05 -8.79
CA LEU A 31 -15.71 2.66 -9.08
C LEU A 31 -16.56 1.68 -8.26
N ARG A 32 -16.77 0.48 -8.79
CA ARG A 32 -17.12 -0.69 -7.98
C ARG A 32 -15.84 -1.29 -7.40
N VAL A 33 -15.92 -1.82 -6.17
CA VAL A 33 -14.72 -2.32 -5.48
C VAL A 33 -14.92 -3.74 -4.96
N LEU A 34 -14.08 -4.66 -5.38
CA LEU A 34 -13.88 -5.96 -4.74
C LEU A 34 -12.92 -5.75 -3.56
N ALA A 35 -13.46 -5.79 -2.35
CA ALA A 35 -12.71 -5.57 -1.12
C ALA A 35 -12.29 -6.93 -0.53
N LEU A 36 -10.97 -7.17 -0.46
CA LEU A 36 -10.41 -8.43 0.02
C LEU A 36 -9.69 -8.24 1.35
N ASP A 37 -10.00 -9.13 2.29
CA ASP A 37 -9.24 -9.30 3.53
C ASP A 37 -9.35 -10.77 3.99
N ARG A 38 -8.68 -11.16 5.07
CA ARG A 38 -8.72 -12.55 5.59
C ARG A 38 -10.13 -12.98 6.01
N SER A 39 -10.93 -12.06 6.52
CA SER A 39 -12.28 -12.34 7.01
C SER A 39 -13.31 -11.43 6.33
N VAL A 40 -14.35 -12.04 5.76
CA VAL A 40 -15.51 -11.30 5.24
C VAL A 40 -16.20 -10.52 6.35
N ALA A 41 -16.23 -11.04 7.57
CA ALA A 41 -16.89 -10.37 8.70
C ALA A 41 -16.28 -8.99 8.98
N ASP A 42 -14.96 -8.85 8.82
CA ASP A 42 -14.24 -7.60 9.02
C ASP A 42 -14.50 -6.57 7.91
N LEU A 43 -15.06 -7.00 6.78
CA LEU A 43 -15.39 -6.17 5.61
C LEU A 43 -16.86 -5.75 5.54
N ASN A 44 -17.75 -6.38 6.29
CA ASN A 44 -19.19 -6.15 6.17
C ASN A 44 -19.60 -4.69 6.39
N TRP A 45 -18.90 -3.97 7.26
CA TRP A 45 -19.18 -2.56 7.51
C TRP A 45 -18.92 -1.68 6.27
N LEU A 46 -17.92 -2.03 5.44
CA LEU A 46 -17.61 -1.32 4.19
C LEU A 46 -18.77 -1.45 3.18
N SER A 47 -19.31 -2.65 3.01
CA SER A 47 -20.44 -2.86 2.08
C SER A 47 -21.74 -2.23 2.55
N VAL A 48 -21.89 -2.03 3.88
CA VAL A 48 -23.03 -1.28 4.45
C VAL A 48 -22.89 0.23 4.23
N GLN A 49 -21.67 0.75 4.34
CA GLN A 49 -21.41 2.18 4.21
C GLN A 49 -21.27 2.66 2.75
N HIS A 50 -20.86 1.77 1.85
CA HIS A 50 -20.50 2.12 0.49
C HIS A 50 -21.18 1.20 -0.53
N GLU A 51 -22.15 1.75 -1.27
CA GLU A 51 -22.75 1.04 -2.39
C GLU A 51 -21.71 0.72 -3.47
N GLY A 52 -21.71 -0.51 -3.97
CA GLY A 52 -20.76 -0.98 -4.98
C GLY A 52 -19.51 -1.66 -4.41
N VAL A 53 -19.42 -1.82 -3.08
CA VAL A 53 -18.39 -2.65 -2.44
C VAL A 53 -18.88 -4.09 -2.29
N VAL A 54 -18.08 -5.03 -2.76
CA VAL A 54 -18.34 -6.47 -2.63
C VAL A 54 -17.22 -7.09 -1.78
N PRO A 55 -17.52 -7.59 -0.57
CA PRO A 55 -16.52 -8.14 0.33
C PRO A 55 -16.16 -9.60 -0.01
N TYR A 56 -14.87 -9.94 0.08
CA TYR A 56 -14.34 -11.28 -0.08
C TYR A 56 -13.32 -11.64 1.00
N GLY A 57 -13.47 -12.82 1.60
CA GLY A 57 -12.47 -13.42 2.49
C GLY A 57 -11.46 -14.21 1.69
N PHE A 58 -10.18 -13.87 1.83
CA PHE A 58 -9.09 -14.62 1.21
C PHE A 58 -7.79 -14.42 1.99
N ASP A 59 -7.11 -15.53 2.37
CA ASP A 59 -5.81 -15.46 2.99
C ASP A 59 -4.72 -15.35 1.91
N LEU A 60 -4.07 -14.21 1.87
CA LEU A 60 -3.01 -13.90 0.90
C LEU A 60 -1.74 -14.74 1.08
N ALA A 61 -1.60 -15.45 2.20
CA ALA A 61 -0.52 -16.44 2.39
C ALA A 61 -0.79 -17.77 1.67
N GLU A 62 -2.04 -18.05 1.27
CA GLU A 62 -2.44 -19.25 0.53
C GLU A 62 -2.20 -19.09 -0.98
N LEU A 63 -0.95 -19.03 -1.39
CA LEU A 63 -0.55 -18.70 -2.77
C LEU A 63 -1.09 -19.68 -3.83
N GLU A 64 -1.20 -20.97 -3.49
CA GLU A 64 -1.64 -22.02 -4.40
C GLU A 64 -3.11 -21.84 -4.84
N SER A 65 -3.95 -21.31 -3.97
CA SER A 65 -5.38 -21.07 -4.24
C SER A 65 -5.66 -19.75 -4.98
N THR A 66 -4.66 -18.87 -5.11
CA THR A 66 -4.83 -17.52 -5.66
C THR A 66 -5.43 -17.51 -7.07
N THR A 67 -4.92 -18.34 -7.99
CA THR A 67 -5.41 -18.36 -9.38
C THR A 67 -6.87 -18.76 -9.46
N GLY A 68 -7.26 -19.88 -8.81
CA GLY A 68 -8.64 -20.33 -8.81
C GLY A 68 -9.61 -19.34 -8.18
N PHE A 69 -9.18 -18.66 -7.12
CA PHE A 69 -9.95 -17.59 -6.49
C PHE A 69 -10.17 -16.39 -7.44
N LEU A 70 -9.13 -15.95 -8.12
CA LEU A 70 -9.21 -14.81 -9.06
C LEU A 70 -10.02 -15.16 -10.31
N ASP A 71 -9.93 -16.39 -10.83
CA ASP A 71 -10.75 -16.86 -11.95
C ASP A 71 -12.25 -16.79 -11.60
N GLU A 72 -12.61 -17.19 -10.37
CA GLU A 72 -14.00 -17.09 -9.89
C GLU A 72 -14.46 -15.63 -9.76
N LEU A 73 -13.61 -14.74 -9.26
CA LEU A 73 -13.92 -13.31 -9.19
C LEU A 73 -14.16 -12.71 -10.57
N ILE A 74 -13.28 -13.02 -11.54
CA ILE A 74 -13.40 -12.55 -12.92
C ILE A 74 -14.68 -13.07 -13.55
N ARG A 75 -15.00 -14.34 -13.38
CA ARG A 75 -16.21 -14.96 -13.92
C ARG A 75 -17.49 -14.30 -13.38
N THR A 76 -17.45 -13.87 -12.11
CA THR A 76 -18.61 -13.32 -11.42
C THR A 76 -18.80 -11.83 -11.65
N HIS A 77 -17.71 -11.07 -11.71
CA HIS A 77 -17.75 -9.59 -11.69
C HIS A 77 -17.15 -8.92 -12.91
N GLY A 78 -16.44 -9.68 -13.75
CA GLY A 78 -15.58 -9.13 -14.81
C GLY A 78 -14.16 -8.84 -14.32
N VAL A 79 -13.33 -8.37 -15.22
CA VAL A 79 -11.91 -8.11 -14.96
C VAL A 79 -11.73 -6.79 -14.21
N PRO A 80 -11.12 -6.79 -13.01
CA PRO A 80 -10.75 -5.55 -12.35
C PRO A 80 -9.58 -4.89 -13.10
N THR A 81 -9.75 -3.63 -13.50
CA THR A 81 -8.73 -2.87 -14.23
C THR A 81 -7.99 -1.86 -13.34
N ARG A 82 -8.34 -1.78 -12.07
CA ARG A 82 -7.68 -0.94 -11.06
C ARG A 82 -7.36 -1.81 -9.84
N LEU A 83 -6.07 -2.10 -9.62
CA LEU A 83 -5.63 -2.98 -8.53
C LEU A 83 -4.87 -2.20 -7.47
N ALA A 84 -5.36 -2.16 -6.23
CA ALA A 84 -4.64 -1.69 -5.07
C ALA A 84 -4.16 -2.91 -4.24
N LEU A 85 -2.94 -3.35 -4.47
CA LEU A 85 -2.29 -4.43 -3.74
C LEU A 85 -1.70 -3.85 -2.44
N ASN A 86 -2.60 -3.59 -1.48
CA ASN A 86 -2.30 -2.82 -0.28
C ASN A 86 -1.98 -3.69 0.94
N ALA A 87 -2.45 -4.92 0.99
CA ALA A 87 -2.23 -5.79 2.15
C ALA A 87 -0.74 -5.90 2.53
N GLY A 88 -0.48 -5.97 3.81
CA GLY A 88 0.86 -6.16 4.32
C GLY A 88 0.86 -6.61 5.77
N VAL A 89 1.89 -7.36 6.15
CA VAL A 89 2.15 -7.82 7.51
C VAL A 89 3.55 -7.40 7.92
N TRP A 90 3.79 -7.21 9.23
CA TRP A 90 5.06 -6.73 9.76
C TRP A 90 5.45 -7.39 11.09
N PRO A 91 5.21 -8.69 11.32
CA PRO A 91 5.79 -9.34 12.48
C PRO A 91 7.32 -9.22 12.40
N GLY A 92 7.94 -8.85 13.50
CA GLY A 92 9.37 -8.57 13.58
C GLY A 92 10.03 -9.26 14.75
N ALA A 93 11.35 -9.42 14.64
CA ALA A 93 12.26 -9.89 15.69
C ALA A 93 13.68 -9.43 15.35
N SER A 94 14.62 -9.54 16.30
CA SER A 94 16.04 -9.39 15.97
C SER A 94 16.46 -10.46 14.95
N ILE A 95 17.50 -10.20 14.14
CA ILE A 95 17.94 -11.14 13.09
C ILE A 95 18.26 -12.53 13.68
N VAL A 96 18.86 -12.56 14.87
CA VAL A 96 19.27 -13.83 15.50
C VAL A 96 18.11 -14.60 16.14
N GLU A 97 16.99 -13.95 16.42
CA GLU A 97 15.79 -14.53 17.02
C GLU A 97 14.65 -14.72 16.02
N MET A 98 14.82 -14.21 14.79
CA MET A 98 13.78 -14.27 13.76
C MET A 98 13.57 -15.72 13.31
N SER A 99 12.36 -16.23 13.47
CA SER A 99 12.02 -17.56 12.99
C SER A 99 11.76 -17.56 11.47
N ASP A 100 11.91 -18.74 10.85
CA ASP A 100 11.60 -18.93 9.44
C ASP A 100 10.12 -18.62 9.13
N GLU A 101 9.20 -18.85 10.07
CA GLU A 101 7.78 -18.55 9.92
C GLU A 101 7.54 -17.04 9.81
N ILE A 102 8.21 -16.23 10.65
CA ILE A 102 8.13 -14.77 10.58
C ILE A 102 8.67 -14.27 9.24
N TRP A 103 9.84 -14.78 8.84
CA TRP A 103 10.46 -14.44 7.56
C TRP A 103 9.56 -14.79 6.38
N ASN A 104 9.10 -16.05 6.32
CA ASN A 104 8.30 -16.56 5.23
C ASN A 104 6.93 -15.87 5.13
N LEU A 105 6.28 -15.57 6.26
CA LEU A 105 5.01 -14.85 6.27
C LEU A 105 5.14 -13.44 5.69
N ASN A 106 6.21 -12.70 6.04
CA ASN A 106 6.46 -11.39 5.46
C ASN A 106 6.61 -11.46 3.93
N PHE A 107 7.39 -12.43 3.43
CA PHE A 107 7.57 -12.60 1.99
C PHE A 107 6.32 -13.13 1.30
N ALA A 108 5.60 -14.07 1.88
CA ALA A 108 4.37 -14.61 1.31
C ALA A 108 3.33 -13.51 1.06
N VAL A 109 3.05 -12.70 2.08
CA VAL A 109 2.02 -11.66 1.99
C VAL A 109 2.51 -10.42 1.26
N ASN A 110 3.72 -9.92 1.57
CA ASN A 110 4.18 -8.61 1.08
C ASN A 110 4.77 -8.67 -0.34
N VAL A 111 5.19 -9.84 -0.83
CA VAL A 111 5.87 -10.00 -2.14
C VAL A 111 5.20 -11.06 -3.02
N SER A 112 5.07 -12.29 -2.52
CA SER A 112 4.60 -13.41 -3.34
C SER A 112 3.13 -13.27 -3.71
N SER A 113 2.29 -12.76 -2.80
CA SER A 113 0.88 -12.48 -3.09
C SER A 113 0.72 -11.39 -4.15
N PRO A 114 1.31 -10.17 -4.05
CA PRO A 114 1.30 -9.21 -5.14
C PRO A 114 1.77 -9.79 -6.48
N PHE A 115 2.85 -10.56 -6.48
CA PHE A 115 3.31 -11.25 -7.69
C PHE A 115 2.25 -12.22 -8.24
N ALA A 116 1.62 -13.04 -7.41
CA ALA A 116 0.60 -14.00 -7.84
C ALA A 116 -0.64 -13.28 -8.43
N PHE A 117 -1.07 -12.16 -7.81
CA PHE A 117 -2.16 -11.34 -8.32
C PHE A 117 -1.81 -10.71 -9.68
N MET A 118 -0.62 -10.11 -9.82
CA MET A 118 -0.16 -9.56 -11.09
C MET A 118 -0.10 -10.62 -12.18
N ARG A 119 0.50 -11.79 -11.89
CA ARG A 119 0.63 -12.90 -12.83
C ARG A 119 -0.70 -13.40 -13.34
N ALA A 120 -1.71 -13.48 -12.47
CA ALA A 120 -3.05 -13.96 -12.84
C ALA A 120 -3.88 -12.89 -13.56
N LEU A 121 -3.81 -11.62 -13.10
CA LEU A 121 -4.71 -10.57 -13.58
C LEU A 121 -4.16 -9.79 -14.78
N ALA A 122 -2.84 -9.63 -14.93
CA ALA A 122 -2.29 -8.83 -16.03
C ALA A 122 -2.69 -9.34 -17.42
N PRO A 123 -2.69 -10.67 -17.72
CA PRO A 123 -3.16 -11.15 -19.02
C PRO A 123 -4.65 -10.84 -19.27
N GLU A 124 -5.49 -10.91 -18.23
CA GLU A 124 -6.90 -10.58 -18.35
C GLU A 124 -7.13 -9.07 -18.52
N MET A 125 -6.37 -8.24 -17.76
CA MET A 125 -6.38 -6.79 -17.94
C MET A 125 -5.98 -6.39 -19.36
N ALA A 126 -4.94 -7.01 -19.93
CA ALA A 126 -4.50 -6.77 -21.29
C ALA A 126 -5.63 -7.02 -22.33
N ARG A 127 -6.42 -8.10 -22.13
CA ARG A 127 -7.56 -8.44 -23.03
C ARG A 127 -8.67 -7.40 -23.02
N VAL A 128 -8.83 -6.65 -21.93
CA VAL A 128 -9.86 -5.61 -21.81
C VAL A 128 -9.33 -4.19 -21.98
N GLY A 129 -8.09 -4.05 -22.47
CA GLY A 129 -7.51 -2.75 -22.82
C GLY A 129 -6.56 -2.13 -21.80
N GLY A 130 -6.09 -2.93 -20.83
CA GLY A 130 -5.08 -2.51 -19.85
C GLY A 130 -5.65 -2.06 -18.50
N GLY A 131 -4.91 -1.22 -17.78
CA GLY A 131 -5.32 -0.76 -16.47
C GLY A 131 -4.19 -0.18 -15.62
N ALA A 132 -4.37 -0.18 -14.30
CA ALA A 132 -3.37 0.32 -13.37
C ALA A 132 -3.28 -0.52 -12.09
N ILE A 133 -2.06 -0.74 -11.62
CA ILE A 133 -1.73 -1.48 -10.41
C ILE A 133 -0.92 -0.57 -9.50
N VAL A 134 -1.31 -0.49 -8.23
CA VAL A 134 -0.56 0.20 -7.18
C VAL A 134 -0.27 -0.77 -6.04
N CYS A 135 1.00 -0.88 -5.67
CA CYS A 135 1.46 -1.66 -4.53
C CYS A 135 1.76 -0.76 -3.34
N THR A 136 1.25 -1.09 -2.16
CA THR A 136 1.63 -0.41 -0.93
C THR A 136 2.96 -0.98 -0.42
N ALA A 137 4.05 -0.25 -0.70
CA ALA A 137 5.37 -0.55 -0.16
C ALA A 137 5.53 0.04 1.26
N SER A 138 6.63 0.69 1.55
CA SER A 138 6.87 1.36 2.84
C SER A 138 8.10 2.27 2.71
N ARG A 139 8.20 3.34 3.52
CA ARG A 139 9.45 4.04 3.72
C ARG A 139 10.59 3.09 4.15
N ASN A 140 10.23 1.97 4.77
CA ASN A 140 11.19 0.95 5.19
C ASN A 140 11.85 0.20 4.01
N ALA A 141 11.31 0.30 2.81
CA ALA A 141 12.00 -0.16 1.59
C ALA A 141 13.25 0.68 1.26
N HIS A 142 13.35 1.88 1.85
CA HIS A 142 14.44 2.86 1.63
C HIS A 142 15.31 3.07 2.86
N ARG A 143 14.75 2.90 4.05
CA ARG A 143 15.44 3.12 5.32
C ARG A 143 14.97 2.14 6.37
N SER A 144 15.83 1.19 6.72
CA SER A 144 15.53 0.09 7.64
C SER A 144 15.30 0.53 9.08
N SER A 145 14.60 -0.31 9.82
CA SER A 145 14.39 -0.20 11.26
C SER A 145 14.90 -1.47 11.95
N VAL A 146 15.44 -1.35 13.16
CA VAL A 146 15.85 -2.52 13.96
C VAL A 146 14.65 -3.43 14.23
N ASN A 147 14.91 -4.75 14.31
CA ASN A 147 13.92 -5.81 14.53
C ASN A 147 12.91 -6.02 13.37
N ASN A 148 13.12 -5.39 12.21
CA ASN A 148 12.23 -5.44 11.05
C ASN A 148 12.87 -6.06 9.80
N ALA A 149 13.90 -6.90 9.94
CA ALA A 149 14.66 -7.38 8.78
C ALA A 149 13.80 -8.03 7.70
N ALA A 150 12.84 -8.90 8.07
CA ALA A 150 11.95 -9.56 7.10
C ALA A 150 11.02 -8.56 6.40
N TYR A 151 10.44 -7.62 7.17
CA TYR A 151 9.56 -6.59 6.62
C TYR A 151 10.31 -5.66 5.68
N ASP A 152 11.44 -5.10 6.13
CA ASP A 152 12.24 -4.15 5.35
C ASP A 152 12.73 -4.79 4.04
N ALA A 153 13.25 -6.03 4.10
CA ALA A 153 13.66 -6.80 2.94
C ALA A 153 12.49 -7.08 1.99
N SER A 154 11.31 -7.47 2.52
CA SER A 154 10.13 -7.74 1.70
C SER A 154 9.62 -6.49 0.98
N LYS A 155 9.59 -5.33 1.64
CA LYS A 155 9.15 -4.07 1.03
C LYS A 155 10.15 -3.54 -0.01
N ALA A 156 11.45 -3.75 0.18
CA ALA A 156 12.47 -3.46 -0.84
C ALA A 156 12.34 -4.41 -2.05
N ALA A 157 12.10 -5.70 -1.82
CA ALA A 157 11.84 -6.68 -2.88
C ALA A 157 10.59 -6.33 -3.70
N LEU A 158 9.52 -5.86 -3.05
CA LEU A 158 8.30 -5.40 -3.72
C LEU A 158 8.58 -4.26 -4.70
N LEU A 159 9.43 -3.30 -4.35
CA LEU A 159 9.83 -2.23 -5.28
C LEU A 159 10.61 -2.77 -6.50
N GLY A 160 11.40 -3.83 -6.32
CA GLY A 160 12.03 -4.55 -7.43
C GLY A 160 10.99 -5.14 -8.38
N LEU A 161 10.00 -5.86 -7.82
CA LEU A 161 8.89 -6.45 -8.58
C LEU A 161 8.09 -5.37 -9.33
N VAL A 162 7.76 -4.25 -8.70
CA VAL A 162 7.03 -3.14 -9.33
C VAL A 162 7.76 -2.61 -10.58
N ARG A 163 9.09 -2.41 -10.50
CA ARG A 163 9.86 -1.92 -11.64
C ARG A 163 9.89 -2.91 -12.81
N THR A 164 10.04 -4.20 -12.52
CA THR A 164 10.03 -5.25 -13.54
C THR A 164 8.65 -5.34 -14.20
N ALA A 165 7.58 -5.42 -13.38
CA ALA A 165 6.20 -5.51 -13.88
C ALA A 165 5.80 -4.26 -14.70
N ALA A 166 6.25 -3.07 -14.31
CA ALA A 166 6.01 -1.85 -15.07
C ALA A 166 6.60 -1.91 -16.48
N GLY A 167 7.81 -2.47 -16.63
CA GLY A 167 8.45 -2.66 -17.94
C GLY A 167 7.77 -3.73 -18.78
N GLU A 168 7.45 -4.88 -18.16
CA GLU A 168 6.85 -6.02 -18.87
C GLU A 168 5.42 -5.75 -19.34
N PHE A 169 4.61 -5.02 -18.55
CA PHE A 169 3.19 -4.81 -18.86
C PHE A 169 2.89 -3.50 -19.61
N ALA A 170 3.89 -2.66 -19.85
CA ALA A 170 3.69 -1.36 -20.50
C ALA A 170 3.09 -1.47 -21.90
N SER A 171 3.51 -2.47 -22.70
CA SER A 171 2.97 -2.71 -24.06
C SER A 171 1.48 -3.09 -24.03
N ASP A 172 1.01 -3.66 -22.92
CA ASP A 172 -0.37 -4.05 -22.70
C ASP A 172 -1.22 -2.94 -22.07
N GLN A 173 -0.70 -1.71 -22.06
CA GLN A 173 -1.37 -0.54 -21.47
C GLN A 173 -1.65 -0.70 -19.96
N ILE A 174 -0.82 -1.47 -19.25
CA ILE A 174 -0.93 -1.63 -17.80
C ILE A 174 0.20 -0.86 -17.13
N ARG A 175 -0.15 0.08 -16.26
CA ARG A 175 0.79 0.82 -15.44
C ARG A 175 0.95 0.16 -14.08
N VAL A 176 2.17 0.07 -13.57
CA VAL A 176 2.45 -0.50 -12.24
C VAL A 176 3.31 0.48 -11.45
N ASN A 177 2.81 0.92 -10.30
CA ASN A 177 3.51 1.85 -9.42
C ASN A 177 3.45 1.39 -7.96
N ALA A 178 4.22 2.04 -7.11
CA ALA A 178 4.20 1.86 -5.67
C ALA A 178 3.89 3.16 -4.94
N VAL A 179 3.35 3.02 -3.75
CA VAL A 179 3.29 4.08 -2.73
C VAL A 179 4.04 3.58 -1.51
N SER A 180 4.95 4.39 -0.99
CA SER A 180 5.74 4.11 0.21
C SER A 180 5.31 5.02 1.37
N PRO A 181 4.33 4.60 2.19
CA PRO A 181 3.89 5.38 3.34
C PRO A 181 4.99 5.50 4.41
N GLY A 182 5.03 6.64 5.10
CA GLY A 182 5.64 6.78 6.40
C GLY A 182 4.77 6.15 7.49
N VAL A 183 4.89 6.65 8.73
CA VAL A 183 4.00 6.22 9.80
C VAL A 183 2.63 6.88 9.61
N VAL A 184 1.60 6.04 9.54
CA VAL A 184 0.19 6.41 9.35
C VAL A 184 -0.59 5.97 10.58
N SER A 185 -1.39 6.87 11.15
CA SER A 185 -2.26 6.56 12.29
C SER A 185 -3.37 5.62 11.82
N THR A 186 -3.32 4.37 12.28
CA THR A 186 -4.28 3.32 11.93
C THR A 186 -4.64 2.48 13.14
N PRO A 187 -5.83 1.87 13.18
CA PRO A 187 -6.20 0.96 14.27
C PRO A 187 -5.28 -0.26 14.42
N ALA A 188 -4.56 -0.65 13.36
CA ALA A 188 -3.65 -1.80 13.38
C ALA A 188 -2.32 -1.54 14.13
N ALA A 189 -2.00 -0.28 14.45
CA ALA A 189 -0.78 0.11 15.16
C ALA A 189 -1.11 1.12 16.28
N PRO A 190 -1.89 0.73 17.31
CA PRO A 190 -2.29 1.64 18.38
C PRO A 190 -1.11 2.12 19.24
N GLU A 191 -0.02 1.36 19.29
CA GLU A 191 1.19 1.70 20.04
C GLU A 191 1.87 2.99 19.58
N ILE A 192 1.67 3.40 18.33
CA ILE A 192 2.22 4.67 17.84
C ILE A 192 1.58 5.90 18.48
N GLU A 193 0.39 5.75 19.03
CA GLU A 193 -0.33 6.85 19.71
C GLU A 193 0.06 6.99 21.19
N GLU A 194 0.87 6.08 21.74
CA GLU A 194 1.40 6.20 23.12
C GLU A 194 2.14 7.53 23.29
N PRO A 195 1.76 8.39 24.26
CA PRO A 195 2.17 9.80 24.28
C PRO A 195 3.69 10.03 24.24
N LEU A 196 4.47 9.23 24.96
CA LEU A 196 5.93 9.38 25.00
C LEU A 196 6.57 8.96 23.68
N PHE A 197 6.15 7.81 23.14
CA PHE A 197 6.63 7.31 21.86
C PHE A 197 6.22 8.26 20.72
N SER A 198 4.95 8.61 20.67
CA SER A 198 4.37 9.50 19.65
C SER A 198 5.06 10.86 19.63
N SER A 199 5.29 11.48 20.80
CA SER A 199 5.97 12.77 20.89
C SER A 199 7.42 12.71 20.38
N ALA A 200 8.16 11.67 20.74
CA ALA A 200 9.55 11.49 20.32
C ALA A 200 9.65 11.14 18.82
N TYR A 201 8.75 10.28 18.33
CA TYR A 201 8.79 9.80 16.95
C TYR A 201 8.36 10.89 15.95
N ARG A 202 7.27 11.61 16.22
CA ARG A 202 6.81 12.73 15.35
C ARG A 202 7.88 13.78 15.12
N LYS A 203 8.72 13.96 16.11
CA LYS A 203 9.90 14.81 15.98
C LYS A 203 10.88 14.41 14.87
N GLN A 204 10.87 13.17 14.40
CA GLN A 204 11.68 12.71 13.28
C GLN A 204 11.02 12.97 11.91
N ILE A 205 9.77 13.44 11.89
CA ILE A 205 9.01 13.74 10.70
C ILE A 205 9.00 15.27 10.51
N PRO A 206 9.49 15.83 9.40
CA PRO A 206 9.49 17.28 9.17
C PRO A 206 8.11 17.93 9.34
N MET A 207 7.03 17.28 8.86
CA MET A 207 5.66 17.77 9.06
C MET A 207 5.15 17.62 10.50
N ASN A 208 5.94 17.05 11.42
CA ASN A 208 5.68 16.88 12.86
C ASN A 208 4.34 16.21 13.20
N ARG A 209 3.86 15.34 12.34
CA ARG A 209 2.65 14.53 12.54
C ARG A 209 2.74 13.20 11.81
N TYR A 210 1.91 12.25 12.19
CA TYR A 210 1.67 11.05 11.39
C TYR A 210 0.81 11.38 10.18
N GLY A 211 0.92 10.55 9.14
CA GLY A 211 0.01 10.55 8.02
C GLY A 211 -1.37 10.03 8.42
N LYS A 212 -2.38 10.37 7.62
CA LYS A 212 -3.73 9.80 7.72
C LYS A 212 -3.93 8.78 6.60
N PRO A 213 -4.75 7.73 6.81
CA PRO A 213 -5.09 6.77 5.76
C PRO A 213 -5.57 7.42 4.45
N GLU A 214 -6.36 8.49 4.56
CA GLU A 214 -6.92 9.22 3.42
C GLU A 214 -5.83 9.90 2.57
N GLU A 215 -4.73 10.32 3.18
CA GLU A 215 -3.60 10.93 2.47
C GLU A 215 -2.88 9.91 1.58
N ILE A 216 -2.76 8.68 2.05
CA ILE A 216 -2.21 7.56 1.26
C ILE A 216 -3.19 7.14 0.17
N ALA A 217 -4.49 7.03 0.52
CA ALA A 217 -5.54 6.67 -0.42
C ALA A 217 -5.64 7.67 -1.58
N ALA A 218 -5.44 8.96 -1.33
CA ALA A 218 -5.44 9.99 -2.37
C ALA A 218 -4.32 9.76 -3.41
N VAL A 219 -3.12 9.39 -2.96
CA VAL A 219 -1.99 9.08 -3.86
C VAL A 219 -2.24 7.77 -4.62
N CYS A 220 -2.76 6.74 -3.95
CA CYS A 220 -3.15 5.49 -4.60
C CYS A 220 -4.21 5.75 -5.70
N ALA A 221 -5.24 6.52 -5.41
CA ALA A 221 -6.29 6.86 -6.37
C ALA A 221 -5.73 7.65 -7.57
N PHE A 222 -4.84 8.62 -7.35
CA PHE A 222 -4.15 9.32 -8.44
C PHE A 222 -3.38 8.33 -9.33
N LEU A 223 -2.57 7.44 -8.77
CA LEU A 223 -1.79 6.48 -9.54
C LEU A 223 -2.66 5.45 -10.28
N LEU A 224 -3.85 5.15 -9.75
CA LEU A 224 -4.84 4.28 -10.38
C LEU A 224 -5.67 5.00 -11.46
N SER A 225 -5.76 6.32 -11.44
CA SER A 225 -6.54 7.12 -12.38
C SER A 225 -5.81 7.37 -13.71
N ASP A 226 -6.54 7.91 -14.68
CA ASP A 226 -5.99 8.30 -15.97
C ASP A 226 -5.12 9.58 -15.90
N ASP A 227 -5.22 10.36 -14.82
CA ASP A 227 -4.33 11.49 -14.56
C ASP A 227 -2.85 11.06 -14.43
N ALA A 228 -2.61 9.78 -14.07
CA ALA A 228 -1.29 9.17 -14.03
C ALA A 228 -0.93 8.39 -15.31
N SER A 229 -1.53 8.71 -16.47
CA SER A 229 -1.40 7.93 -17.71
C SER A 229 0.03 7.77 -18.22
N PHE A 230 0.96 8.64 -17.83
CA PHE A 230 2.39 8.55 -18.21
C PHE A 230 3.30 8.22 -17.00
N VAL A 231 2.72 7.70 -15.91
CA VAL A 231 3.44 7.33 -14.68
C VAL A 231 3.42 5.81 -14.52
N THR A 232 4.58 5.16 -14.71
CA THR A 232 4.76 3.72 -14.46
C THR A 232 6.16 3.44 -13.90
N GLY A 233 6.32 2.38 -13.10
CA GLY A 233 7.58 1.99 -12.47
C GLY A 233 8.03 2.90 -11.33
N GLN A 234 7.18 3.84 -10.89
CA GLN A 234 7.53 4.82 -9.87
C GLN A 234 7.14 4.34 -8.47
N ASP A 235 7.87 4.84 -7.49
CA ASP A 235 7.52 4.74 -6.07
C ASP A 235 7.34 6.14 -5.50
N LEU A 236 6.13 6.46 -5.05
CA LEU A 236 5.82 7.73 -4.41
C LEU A 236 5.92 7.59 -2.89
N ILE A 237 6.92 8.24 -2.31
CA ILE A 237 7.12 8.26 -0.86
C ILE A 237 6.18 9.29 -0.24
N VAL A 238 5.33 8.85 0.70
CA VAL A 238 4.32 9.68 1.38
C VAL A 238 4.54 9.58 2.88
N ASP A 239 5.53 10.30 3.39
CA ASP A 239 6.08 10.14 4.74
C ASP A 239 6.25 11.46 5.53
N GLY A 240 5.69 12.55 5.04
CA GLY A 240 5.84 13.87 5.65
C GLY A 240 7.28 14.40 5.61
N GLY A 241 8.11 13.90 4.67
CA GLY A 241 9.49 14.28 4.45
C GLY A 241 10.50 13.51 5.31
N GLN A 242 10.09 12.45 6.00
CA GLN A 242 10.93 11.75 7.00
C GLN A 242 12.21 11.17 6.44
N ILE A 243 12.21 10.62 5.22
CA ILE A 243 13.42 10.05 4.62
C ILE A 243 14.11 11.00 3.65
N SER A 244 13.41 11.98 3.11
CA SER A 244 13.96 12.95 2.16
C SER A 244 14.74 14.06 2.85
N CYS A 245 14.44 14.34 4.12
CA CYS A 245 15.10 15.38 4.89
C CYS A 245 15.86 14.78 6.08
N GLN A 246 17.16 14.69 5.97
CA GLN A 246 18.03 14.15 7.02
C GLN A 246 18.11 15.10 8.23
N ASP A 247 17.97 16.39 7.97
CA ASP A 247 17.98 17.45 8.96
C ASP A 247 16.69 18.26 8.90
N ASN A 248 15.85 18.09 9.91
CA ASN A 248 14.58 18.81 10.02
C ASN A 248 14.70 20.17 10.74
N GLY A 249 15.87 20.82 10.68
CA GLY A 249 16.10 22.14 11.25
C GLY A 249 16.29 22.18 12.77
N ARG A 250 16.39 21.04 13.43
CA ARG A 250 16.46 20.94 14.90
C ARG A 250 17.82 21.24 15.51
N TYR A 251 18.85 21.46 14.71
CA TYR A 251 20.09 22.03 15.23
C TYR A 251 19.85 23.36 15.92
N MET A 252 18.77 24.05 15.52
CA MET A 252 18.35 25.32 16.13
C MET A 252 17.86 25.19 17.57
N GLU A 253 17.53 23.99 18.02
CA GLU A 253 17.08 23.70 19.39
C GLU A 253 18.24 23.26 20.29
N ILE A 254 19.47 23.12 19.76
CA ILE A 254 20.63 22.77 20.56
C ILE A 254 21.13 24.04 21.27
N PRO A 255 21.15 24.09 22.62
CA PRO A 255 21.65 25.24 23.36
C PRO A 255 23.08 25.58 22.93
N GLY A 256 23.31 26.81 22.49
CA GLY A 256 24.63 27.30 22.07
C GLY A 256 24.93 27.18 20.57
N LEU A 257 24.04 26.57 19.75
CA LEU A 257 24.13 26.68 18.30
C LEU A 257 23.51 28.00 17.81
N ARG A 258 24.22 28.69 16.92
CA ARG A 258 23.75 29.93 16.32
C ARG A 258 22.58 29.67 15.39
N SER A 259 21.57 30.54 15.39
CA SER A 259 20.42 30.44 14.46
C SER A 259 20.86 30.80 13.02
N GLN A 260 20.07 30.30 12.00
CA GLN A 260 20.35 30.70 10.60
C GLN A 260 20.26 32.23 10.38
N SER A 261 19.54 32.96 11.25
CA SER A 261 19.53 34.41 11.24
C SER A 261 20.89 35.03 11.55
N ASP A 262 21.76 34.31 12.27
CA ASP A 262 23.08 34.77 12.66
C ASP A 262 24.11 34.70 11.52
N TYR A 263 23.77 34.12 10.38
CA TYR A 263 24.61 34.03 9.18
C TYR A 263 24.20 35.01 8.07
N LYS A 264 23.26 35.93 8.35
CA LYS A 264 22.85 36.98 7.42
C LYS A 264 23.56 38.29 7.72
N GLU A 265 24.89 38.29 7.68
CA GLU A 265 25.72 39.50 7.55
C GLU A 265 26.61 39.39 6.31
#